data_82045e1bfd8397a02a4aa93415bd0a09
#
_entry.id   82045e1bfd8397a02a4aa93415bd0a09
#
_cell.length_a   1.000
_cell.length_b   1.000
_cell.length_c   1.000
_cell.angle_alpha   90.00
_cell.angle_beta   90.00
_cell.angle_gamma   90.00
#
_symmetry.space_group_name_H-M   'P 1'
#
loop_
_entity.id
_entity.type
_entity.pdbx_description
1 polymer ?
#
loop_
_entity_poly.entity_id
_entity_poly.type
_entity_poly.pdbx_seq_one_letter_code
_entity_poly.pdbx_strand_id
1 'polypeptide(L)'
;MIELPQITVVIADTKNYGRAAYAIVKTLEQIKPAKTVWLTDIDYSHPEVEVIKIPPIKDKADYSRIMVKDLTKYFTTPYCLTIQHDGYCIHGEAWNDEFYKYDFIGAPWLYPDPERNMGNDGFSLKSKHLCDILANDEFIEIEEPCDEIIGRLYRRYLEEKYDIKYAPEELAAFGYSLKERGR
;
A
#
# COMPACT_ATOMS: atom_id res chain seq x y z
N MET A 1 -1.13 20.50 4.73
CA MET A 1 -0.83 19.55 3.64
C MET A 1 0.66 19.38 3.55
N ILE A 2 1.16 18.15 3.58
CA ILE A 2 2.60 17.82 3.52
C ILE A 2 2.94 17.39 2.10
N GLU A 3 4.06 17.90 1.55
CA GLU A 3 4.56 17.48 0.24
C GLU A 3 5.38 16.19 0.36
N LEU A 4 5.00 15.16 -0.41
CA LEU A 4 5.66 13.85 -0.43
C LEU A 4 6.08 13.46 -1.86
N PRO A 5 7.10 14.12 -2.42
CA PRO A 5 7.49 13.95 -3.82
C PRO A 5 8.12 12.56 -4.11
N GLN A 6 8.42 11.77 -3.10
CA GLN A 6 8.94 10.41 -3.24
C GLN A 6 7.83 9.33 -3.26
N ILE A 7 6.56 9.75 -3.16
CA ILE A 7 5.44 8.82 -3.01
C ILE A 7 4.48 8.93 -4.20
N THR A 8 4.11 7.78 -4.74
CA THR A 8 2.88 7.62 -5.51
C THR A 8 1.81 6.99 -4.62
N VAL A 9 0.64 7.59 -4.54
CA VAL A 9 -0.53 6.98 -3.90
C VAL A 9 -1.21 6.08 -4.92
N VAL A 10 -1.52 4.84 -4.55
CA VAL A 10 -2.25 3.88 -5.41
C VAL A 10 -3.44 3.31 -4.66
N ILE A 11 -4.59 3.29 -5.32
CA ILE A 11 -5.79 2.57 -4.90
C ILE A 11 -6.25 1.65 -6.04
N ALA A 12 -6.60 0.42 -5.71
CA ALA A 12 -7.24 -0.52 -6.64
C ALA A 12 -8.63 -0.86 -6.12
N ASP A 13 -9.66 -0.35 -6.77
CA ASP A 13 -11.05 -0.63 -6.40
C ASP A 13 -11.97 -0.55 -7.62
N THR A 14 -12.68 -1.65 -7.88
CA THR A 14 -13.66 -1.80 -8.95
C THR A 14 -15.06 -2.13 -8.42
N LYS A 15 -15.32 -1.84 -7.13
CA LYS A 15 -16.59 -2.16 -6.47
C LYS A 15 -17.13 -1.00 -5.64
N ASN A 16 -16.27 -0.33 -4.88
CA ASN A 16 -16.68 0.70 -3.91
C ASN A 16 -16.38 2.11 -4.43
N TYR A 17 -16.77 2.41 -5.67
CA TYR A 17 -16.35 3.62 -6.39
C TYR A 17 -16.51 4.92 -5.60
N GLY A 18 -17.67 5.13 -4.97
CA GLY A 18 -17.93 6.34 -4.19
C GLY A 18 -17.03 6.45 -2.94
N ARG A 19 -16.80 5.33 -2.26
CA ARG A 19 -15.88 5.28 -1.10
C ARG A 19 -14.42 5.43 -1.52
N ALA A 20 -14.03 4.82 -2.64
CA ALA A 20 -12.69 4.95 -3.19
C ALA A 20 -12.40 6.40 -3.59
N ALA A 21 -13.33 7.06 -4.29
CA ALA A 21 -13.23 8.48 -4.60
C ALA A 21 -13.10 9.35 -3.34
N TYR A 22 -13.90 9.07 -2.31
CA TYR A 22 -13.84 9.75 -1.02
C TYR A 22 -12.48 9.56 -0.35
N ALA A 23 -11.95 8.33 -0.31
CA ALA A 23 -10.66 8.00 0.27
C ALA A 23 -9.51 8.75 -0.44
N ILE A 24 -9.56 8.82 -1.78
CA ILE A 24 -8.60 9.60 -2.58
C ILE A 24 -8.64 11.08 -2.18
N VAL A 25 -9.83 11.69 -2.20
CA VAL A 25 -9.99 13.12 -1.87
C VAL A 25 -9.52 13.40 -0.46
N LYS A 26 -9.89 12.57 0.52
CA LYS A 26 -9.43 12.72 1.91
C LYS A 26 -7.91 12.60 2.04
N THR A 27 -7.29 11.69 1.32
CA THR A 27 -5.83 11.57 1.29
C THR A 27 -5.19 12.83 0.69
N LEU A 28 -5.71 13.34 -0.43
CA LEU A 28 -5.20 14.55 -1.08
C LEU A 28 -5.41 15.84 -0.28
N GLU A 29 -6.40 15.88 0.62
CA GLU A 29 -6.55 16.97 1.59
C GLU A 29 -5.40 17.00 2.63
N GLN A 30 -4.74 15.88 2.86
CA GLN A 30 -3.71 15.72 3.89
C GLN A 30 -2.29 15.79 3.34
N ILE A 31 -2.05 15.12 2.22
CA ILE A 31 -0.73 14.99 1.61
C ILE A 31 -0.76 15.37 0.13
N LYS A 32 0.37 15.86 -0.38
CA LYS A 32 0.60 16.11 -1.80
C LYS A 32 1.66 15.13 -2.32
N PRO A 33 1.24 13.97 -2.83
CA PRO A 33 2.16 12.99 -3.41
C PRO A 33 2.70 13.48 -4.76
N ALA A 34 3.73 12.80 -5.28
CA ALA A 34 4.20 13.02 -6.64
C ALA A 34 3.12 12.65 -7.68
N LYS A 35 2.31 11.63 -7.37
CA LYS A 35 1.27 11.11 -8.25
C LYS A 35 0.21 10.37 -7.44
N THR A 36 -1.02 10.40 -7.93
CA THR A 36 -2.11 9.55 -7.43
C THR A 36 -2.68 8.73 -8.57
N VAL A 37 -2.77 7.43 -8.37
CA VAL A 37 -3.24 6.47 -9.37
C VAL A 37 -4.44 5.70 -8.82
N TRP A 38 -5.53 5.67 -9.58
CA TRP A 38 -6.66 4.80 -9.31
C TRP A 38 -6.79 3.72 -10.37
N LEU A 39 -6.56 2.48 -9.95
CA LEU A 39 -6.78 1.28 -10.76
C LEU A 39 -8.26 0.90 -10.65
N THR A 40 -9.01 1.10 -11.71
CA THR A 40 -10.47 0.89 -11.72
C THR A 40 -10.98 0.57 -13.12
N ASP A 41 -12.22 0.14 -13.23
CA ASP A 41 -12.90 -0.17 -14.48
C ASP A 41 -13.87 0.94 -14.95
N ILE A 42 -14.04 2.00 -14.14
CA ILE A 42 -14.88 3.15 -14.50
C ILE A 42 -14.07 4.37 -14.97
N ASP A 43 -14.73 5.30 -15.65
CA ASP A 43 -14.17 6.63 -15.90
C ASP A 43 -14.33 7.51 -14.66
N TYR A 44 -13.27 8.20 -14.32
CA TYR A 44 -13.26 9.17 -13.24
C TYR A 44 -12.38 10.36 -13.65
N SER A 45 -12.80 11.56 -13.31
CA SER A 45 -12.07 12.78 -13.64
C SER A 45 -11.79 13.59 -12.38
N HIS A 46 -10.51 13.73 -12.08
CA HIS A 46 -10.00 14.60 -11.03
C HIS A 46 -8.61 15.10 -11.46
N PRO A 47 -8.27 16.40 -11.29
CA PRO A 47 -7.02 16.99 -11.82
C PRO A 47 -5.75 16.34 -11.26
N GLU A 48 -5.80 15.77 -10.07
CA GLU A 48 -4.65 15.17 -9.39
C GLU A 48 -4.66 13.63 -9.41
N VAL A 49 -5.57 12.99 -10.18
CA VAL A 49 -5.72 11.53 -10.20
C VAL A 49 -5.59 11.01 -11.62
N GLU A 50 -4.62 10.14 -11.83
CA GLU A 50 -4.54 9.33 -13.04
C GLU A 50 -5.39 8.06 -12.87
N VAL A 51 -6.32 7.86 -13.79
CA VAL A 51 -7.12 6.63 -13.86
C VAL A 51 -6.46 5.65 -14.82
N ILE A 52 -6.17 4.46 -14.32
CA ILE A 52 -5.68 3.35 -15.15
C ILE A 52 -6.76 2.27 -15.16
N LYS A 53 -7.23 1.96 -16.35
CA LYS A 53 -8.27 0.94 -16.54
C LYS A 53 -7.70 -0.45 -16.32
N ILE A 54 -8.36 -1.18 -15.42
CA ILE A 54 -8.10 -2.60 -15.16
C ILE A 54 -9.40 -3.40 -15.29
N PRO A 55 -9.33 -4.71 -15.54
CA PRO A 55 -10.50 -5.58 -15.43
C PRO A 55 -11.11 -5.52 -14.02
N PRO A 56 -12.43 -5.75 -13.88
CA PRO A 56 -13.07 -5.83 -12.57
C PRO A 56 -12.40 -6.85 -11.65
N ILE A 57 -12.06 -6.43 -10.44
CA ILE A 57 -11.50 -7.29 -9.39
C ILE A 57 -12.62 -8.21 -8.88
N LYS A 58 -12.51 -9.49 -9.16
CA LYS A 58 -13.56 -10.48 -8.83
C LYS A 58 -13.50 -10.90 -7.36
N ASP A 59 -12.30 -11.18 -6.88
CA ASP A 59 -12.06 -11.75 -5.56
C ASP A 59 -10.75 -11.24 -4.92
N LYS A 60 -10.39 -11.84 -3.77
CA LYS A 60 -9.16 -11.50 -3.06
C LYS A 60 -7.90 -11.91 -3.81
N ALA A 61 -7.95 -12.99 -4.60
CA ALA A 61 -6.79 -13.45 -5.37
C ALA A 61 -6.43 -12.47 -6.49
N ASP A 62 -7.44 -11.94 -7.20
CA ASP A 62 -7.25 -10.88 -8.19
C ASP A 62 -6.62 -9.63 -7.55
N TYR A 63 -7.14 -9.21 -6.38
CA TYR A 63 -6.59 -8.08 -5.64
C TYR A 63 -5.13 -8.33 -5.21
N SER A 64 -4.86 -9.51 -4.64
CA SER A 64 -3.51 -9.91 -4.20
C SER A 64 -2.53 -9.95 -5.38
N ARG A 65 -2.96 -10.41 -6.54
CA ARG A 65 -2.14 -10.36 -7.76
C ARG A 65 -1.75 -8.93 -8.12
N ILE A 66 -2.69 -8.00 -8.09
CA ILE A 66 -2.41 -6.59 -8.37
C ILE A 66 -1.40 -6.04 -7.36
N MET A 67 -1.62 -6.28 -6.05
CA MET A 67 -0.78 -5.73 -4.99
C MET A 67 0.62 -6.37 -4.91
N VAL A 68 0.76 -7.65 -5.27
CA VAL A 68 2.03 -8.39 -5.17
C VAL A 68 2.77 -8.38 -6.51
N LYS A 69 2.11 -8.70 -7.62
CA LYS A 69 2.78 -8.90 -8.91
C LYS A 69 2.72 -7.71 -9.87
N ASP A 70 1.67 -6.91 -9.79
CA ASP A 70 1.45 -5.88 -10.79
C ASP A 70 1.72 -4.45 -10.29
N LEU A 71 1.72 -4.22 -8.98
CA LEU A 71 1.80 -2.89 -8.37
C LEU A 71 2.99 -2.06 -8.89
N THR A 72 4.14 -2.69 -9.07
CA THR A 72 5.36 -2.04 -9.56
C THR A 72 5.20 -1.39 -10.94
N LYS A 73 4.24 -1.82 -11.75
CA LYS A 73 3.96 -1.28 -13.08
C LYS A 73 3.30 0.11 -13.05
N TYR A 74 2.69 0.47 -11.92
CA TYR A 74 1.83 1.63 -11.80
C TYR A 74 2.49 2.84 -11.16
N PHE A 75 3.75 2.73 -10.72
CA PHE A 75 4.51 3.83 -10.16
C PHE A 75 6.01 3.74 -10.44
N THR A 76 6.67 4.90 -10.45
CA THR A 76 8.12 5.04 -10.67
C THR A 76 8.84 5.78 -9.54
N THR A 77 8.09 6.29 -8.58
CA THR A 77 8.65 6.94 -7.37
C THR A 77 9.36 5.92 -6.49
N PRO A 78 10.25 6.34 -5.59
CA PRO A 78 10.91 5.44 -4.64
C PRO A 78 9.95 4.62 -3.78
N TYR A 79 8.76 5.16 -3.48
CA TYR A 79 7.76 4.53 -2.64
C TYR A 79 6.36 4.61 -3.24
N CYS A 80 5.55 3.62 -2.86
CA CYS A 80 4.12 3.58 -3.12
C CYS A 80 3.37 3.55 -1.77
N LEU A 81 2.42 4.46 -1.58
CA LEU A 81 1.44 4.39 -0.49
C LEU A 81 0.16 3.77 -1.05
N THR A 82 -0.12 2.53 -0.67
CA THR A 82 -1.40 1.91 -1.02
C THR A 82 -2.47 2.32 -0.04
N ILE A 83 -3.62 2.72 -0.55
CA ILE A 83 -4.82 3.05 0.22
C ILE A 83 -6.01 2.20 -0.23
N GLN A 84 -7.02 2.07 0.62
CA GLN A 84 -8.28 1.40 0.30
C GLN A 84 -9.45 2.31 0.62
N HIS A 85 -10.64 1.94 0.15
CA HIS A 85 -11.88 2.71 0.38
C HIS A 85 -12.24 2.86 1.87
N ASP A 86 -11.66 2.03 2.75
CA ASP A 86 -11.80 2.00 4.21
C ASP A 86 -10.48 2.19 4.95
N GLY A 87 -9.41 2.54 4.24
CA GLY A 87 -8.08 2.77 4.78
C GLY A 87 -7.34 3.87 4.01
N TYR A 88 -7.38 5.11 4.51
CA TYR A 88 -6.84 6.29 3.82
C TYR A 88 -6.24 7.29 4.82
N CYS A 89 -5.47 8.25 4.32
CA CYS A 89 -4.79 9.25 5.15
C CYS A 89 -5.77 10.30 5.68
N ILE A 90 -5.71 10.56 7.01
CA ILE A 90 -6.50 11.60 7.68
C ILE A 90 -5.67 12.57 8.54
N HIS A 91 -4.41 12.23 8.81
CA HIS A 91 -3.48 13.02 9.61
C HIS A 91 -2.11 13.09 8.93
N GLY A 92 -2.02 13.81 7.81
CA GLY A 92 -0.77 13.95 7.07
C GLY A 92 0.38 14.50 7.90
N GLU A 93 0.08 15.35 8.91
CA GLU A 93 1.06 15.91 9.84
C GLU A 93 1.77 14.87 10.71
N ALA A 94 1.22 13.65 10.83
CA ALA A 94 1.88 12.55 11.52
C ALA A 94 2.94 11.84 10.64
N TRP A 95 3.17 12.31 9.41
CA TRP A 95 4.24 11.78 8.56
C TRP A 95 5.60 11.91 9.24
N ASN A 96 6.43 10.88 9.08
CA ASN A 96 7.78 10.85 9.59
C ASN A 96 8.73 10.35 8.49
N ASP A 97 9.78 11.09 8.18
CA ASP A 97 10.78 10.72 7.16
C ASP A 97 11.57 9.45 7.53
N GLU A 98 11.54 9.02 8.80
CA GLU A 98 12.03 7.71 9.22
C GLU A 98 11.36 6.54 8.45
N PHE A 99 10.14 6.74 7.92
CA PHE A 99 9.44 5.75 7.11
C PHE A 99 10.22 5.35 5.86
N TYR A 100 11.01 6.26 5.28
CA TYR A 100 11.85 5.98 4.12
C TYR A 100 13.05 5.06 4.40
N LYS A 101 13.27 4.65 5.64
CA LYS A 101 14.32 3.68 6.00
C LYS A 101 13.87 2.22 5.84
N TYR A 102 12.60 2.00 5.58
CA TYR A 102 11.97 0.68 5.54
C TYR A 102 11.35 0.41 4.18
N ASP A 103 11.35 -0.86 3.79
CA ASP A 103 10.76 -1.31 2.53
C ASP A 103 9.28 -1.61 2.66
N PHE A 104 8.83 -1.98 3.87
CA PHE A 104 7.43 -2.26 4.16
C PHE A 104 7.00 -1.69 5.50
N ILE A 105 5.91 -0.91 5.47
CA ILE A 105 5.19 -0.45 6.65
C ILE A 105 3.71 -0.72 6.43
N GLY A 106 3.15 -1.66 7.18
CA GLY A 106 1.73 -1.93 7.26
C GLY A 106 1.24 -1.75 8.69
N ALA A 107 -0.06 -1.82 8.93
CA ALA A 107 -0.58 -1.76 10.28
C ALA A 107 -0.20 -3.01 11.09
N PRO A 108 0.07 -2.88 12.39
CA PRO A 108 0.35 -4.01 13.24
C PRO A 108 -0.86 -4.96 13.36
N TRP A 109 -0.57 -6.25 13.41
CA TRP A 109 -1.52 -7.28 13.81
C TRP A 109 -1.34 -7.64 15.28
N LEU A 110 -2.40 -8.08 15.93
CA LEU A 110 -2.37 -8.57 17.30
C LEU A 110 -1.95 -10.05 17.38
N TYR A 111 -0.84 -10.40 16.73
CA TYR A 111 -0.26 -11.73 16.85
C TYR A 111 0.80 -11.76 17.97
N PRO A 112 0.93 -12.88 18.67
CA PRO A 112 1.93 -13.00 19.75
C PRO A 112 3.37 -13.09 19.25
N ASP A 113 3.59 -13.30 17.95
CA ASP A 113 4.91 -13.40 17.33
C ASP A 113 5.35 -12.03 16.80
N PRO A 114 6.36 -11.38 17.43
CA PRO A 114 6.81 -10.05 17.02
C PRO A 114 7.43 -10.02 15.61
N GLU A 115 7.90 -11.15 15.09
CA GLU A 115 8.41 -11.23 13.71
C GLU A 115 7.30 -11.31 12.66
N ARG A 116 6.04 -11.47 13.09
CA ARG A 116 4.87 -11.67 12.21
C ARG A 116 3.70 -10.77 12.54
N ASN A 117 3.92 -9.75 13.34
CA ASN A 117 2.86 -8.90 13.85
C ASN A 117 2.56 -7.67 12.99
N MET A 118 3.30 -7.46 11.90
CA MET A 118 3.08 -6.34 11.00
C MET A 118 2.79 -6.83 9.58
N GLY A 119 1.73 -6.31 8.98
CA GLY A 119 1.44 -6.73 7.62
C GLY A 119 0.14 -6.25 7.02
N ASN A 120 -0.78 -5.66 7.78
CA ASN A 120 -2.04 -5.20 7.20
C ASN A 120 -1.79 -4.23 6.03
N ASP A 121 -2.15 -4.65 4.82
CA ASP A 121 -1.86 -3.97 3.56
C ASP A 121 -2.96 -2.99 3.12
N GLY A 122 -4.04 -2.85 3.88
CA GLY A 122 -5.14 -1.95 3.57
C GLY A 122 -4.78 -0.45 3.60
N PHE A 123 -3.67 -0.14 4.27
CA PHE A 123 -2.98 1.15 4.24
C PHE A 123 -1.51 0.85 4.52
N SER A 124 -0.66 0.90 3.50
CA SER A 124 0.73 0.50 3.65
C SER A 124 1.67 1.29 2.75
N LEU A 125 2.89 1.51 3.24
CA LEU A 125 3.99 2.05 2.48
C LEU A 125 4.89 0.91 2.01
N LYS A 126 5.22 0.89 0.72
CA LYS A 126 6.10 -0.08 0.08
C LYS A 126 7.19 0.62 -0.71
N SER A 127 8.44 0.18 -0.57
CA SER A 127 9.50 0.64 -1.45
C SER A 127 9.33 0.09 -2.87
N LYS A 128 9.86 0.83 -3.85
CA LYS A 128 9.94 0.34 -5.23
C LYS A 128 10.76 -0.94 -5.32
N HIS A 129 11.84 -1.03 -4.52
CA HIS A 129 12.69 -2.22 -4.40
C HIS A 129 11.89 -3.46 -4.00
N LEU A 130 11.09 -3.38 -2.94
CA LEU A 130 10.21 -4.49 -2.52
C LEU A 130 9.23 -4.86 -3.64
N CYS A 131 8.57 -3.88 -4.23
CA CYS A 131 7.58 -4.15 -5.29
C CYS A 131 8.20 -4.79 -6.54
N ASP A 132 9.43 -4.42 -6.90
CA ASP A 132 10.16 -5.04 -8.02
C ASP A 132 10.53 -6.50 -7.72
N ILE A 133 10.95 -6.81 -6.49
CA ILE A 133 11.22 -8.19 -6.06
C ILE A 133 9.94 -9.03 -6.10
N LEU A 134 8.87 -8.53 -5.49
CA LEU A 134 7.57 -9.23 -5.46
C LEU A 134 7.05 -9.56 -6.87
N ALA A 135 7.25 -8.64 -7.82
CA ALA A 135 6.82 -8.83 -9.20
C ALA A 135 7.65 -9.87 -9.96
N ASN A 136 8.97 -9.91 -9.75
CA ASN A 136 9.91 -10.66 -10.58
C ASN A 136 10.39 -11.99 -9.97
N ASP A 137 10.25 -12.19 -8.66
CA ASP A 137 10.64 -13.45 -8.02
C ASP A 137 9.55 -14.51 -8.23
N GLU A 138 9.86 -15.53 -9.02
CA GLU A 138 8.96 -16.64 -9.36
C GLU A 138 8.65 -17.54 -8.14
N PHE A 139 9.47 -17.51 -7.10
CA PHE A 139 9.24 -18.28 -5.86
C PHE A 139 8.07 -17.71 -5.04
N ILE A 140 7.73 -16.40 -5.23
CA ILE A 140 6.63 -15.76 -4.52
C ILE A 140 5.33 -16.01 -5.29
N GLU A 141 4.48 -16.86 -4.75
CA GLU A 141 3.20 -17.25 -5.33
C GLU A 141 2.02 -16.50 -4.68
N ILE A 142 0.88 -16.48 -5.38
CA ILE A 142 -0.36 -15.84 -4.89
C ILE A 142 -1.27 -16.93 -4.32
N GLU A 143 -0.95 -17.42 -3.13
CA GLU A 143 -1.71 -18.46 -2.44
C GLU A 143 -2.60 -17.90 -1.31
N GLU A 144 -2.27 -16.70 -0.83
CA GLU A 144 -2.91 -16.04 0.31
C GLU A 144 -3.22 -14.56 0.00
N PRO A 145 -3.96 -13.86 0.85
CA PRO A 145 -4.11 -12.41 0.77
C PRO A 145 -2.74 -11.70 0.77
N CYS A 146 -2.64 -10.57 0.04
CA CYS A 146 -1.37 -9.84 -0.15
C CYS A 146 -0.66 -9.48 1.15
N ASP A 147 -1.41 -9.16 2.19
CA ASP A 147 -0.88 -8.84 3.51
C ASP A 147 -0.24 -10.07 4.20
N GLU A 148 -0.85 -11.25 4.08
CA GLU A 148 -0.26 -12.51 4.55
C GLU A 148 0.98 -12.91 3.75
N ILE A 149 0.95 -12.72 2.42
CA ILE A 149 2.08 -13.00 1.53
C ILE A 149 3.29 -12.16 1.94
N ILE A 150 3.12 -10.84 2.02
CA ILE A 150 4.22 -9.90 2.28
C ILE A 150 4.62 -9.91 3.75
N GLY A 151 3.65 -9.86 4.66
CA GLY A 151 3.90 -9.66 6.09
C GLY A 151 4.24 -10.93 6.88
N ARG A 152 3.95 -12.13 6.33
CA ARG A 152 4.10 -13.40 7.05
C ARG A 152 4.75 -14.50 6.22
N LEU A 153 4.11 -14.94 5.12
CA LEU A 153 4.51 -16.14 4.40
C LEU A 153 5.92 -16.03 3.83
N TYR A 154 6.22 -14.93 3.15
CA TYR A 154 7.52 -14.70 2.53
C TYR A 154 8.40 -13.69 3.28
N ARG A 155 7.99 -13.17 4.44
CA ARG A 155 8.73 -12.15 5.18
C ARG A 155 10.17 -12.57 5.41
N ARG A 156 10.40 -13.70 6.05
CA ARG A 156 11.74 -14.20 6.35
C ARG A 156 12.59 -14.41 5.09
N TYR A 157 11.99 -14.94 4.04
CA TYR A 157 12.64 -15.12 2.75
C TYR A 157 13.06 -13.76 2.14
N LEU A 158 12.20 -12.77 2.21
CA LEU A 158 12.47 -11.41 1.72
C LEU A 158 13.58 -10.73 2.53
N GLU A 159 13.57 -10.87 3.86
CA GLU A 159 14.60 -10.35 4.74
C GLU A 159 15.96 -11.03 4.47
N GLU A 160 16.02 -12.37 4.43
CA GLU A 160 17.28 -13.12 4.30
C GLU A 160 17.89 -13.03 2.89
N LYS A 161 17.08 -13.05 1.85
CA LYS A 161 17.57 -13.08 0.46
C LYS A 161 17.81 -11.68 -0.12
N TYR A 162 16.98 -10.71 0.23
CA TYR A 162 16.95 -9.40 -0.41
C TYR A 162 17.22 -8.23 0.54
N ASP A 163 17.50 -8.50 1.82
CA ASP A 163 17.68 -7.47 2.86
C ASP A 163 16.48 -6.51 2.99
N ILE A 164 15.27 -7.01 2.74
CA ILE A 164 14.04 -6.22 2.88
C ILE A 164 13.84 -5.83 4.34
N LYS A 165 13.61 -4.55 4.58
CA LYS A 165 13.48 -3.96 5.90
C LYS A 165 12.03 -3.69 6.24
N TYR A 166 11.53 -4.39 7.24
CA TYR A 166 10.22 -4.15 7.83
C TYR A 166 10.33 -3.15 8.98
N ALA A 167 9.40 -2.20 9.04
CA ALA A 167 9.40 -1.24 10.15
C ALA A 167 9.10 -1.93 11.49
N PRO A 168 9.68 -1.46 12.60
CA PRO A 168 9.31 -1.95 13.92
C PRO A 168 7.86 -1.57 14.25
N GLU A 169 7.23 -2.36 15.13
CA GLU A 169 5.80 -2.21 15.49
C GLU A 169 5.47 -0.80 15.99
N GLU A 170 6.35 -0.21 16.79
CA GLU A 170 6.17 1.14 17.32
C GLU A 170 6.07 2.19 16.21
N LEU A 171 6.91 2.09 15.18
CA LEU A 171 6.88 2.98 14.03
C LEU A 171 5.66 2.69 13.12
N ALA A 172 5.30 1.43 12.96
CA ALA A 172 4.12 1.01 12.23
C ALA A 172 2.83 1.49 12.91
N ALA A 173 2.79 1.53 14.24
CA ALA A 173 1.68 2.12 15.01
C ALA A 173 1.54 3.63 14.76
N PHE A 174 2.65 4.36 14.57
CA PHE A 174 2.62 5.77 14.12
C PHE A 174 2.04 5.89 12.71
N GLY A 175 2.45 5.05 11.77
CA GLY A 175 1.84 4.97 10.44
C GLY A 175 0.34 4.69 10.50
N TYR A 176 -0.11 3.94 11.52
CA TYR A 176 -1.52 3.67 11.76
C TYR A 176 -2.31 4.90 12.22
N SER A 177 -1.70 5.86 12.91
CA SER A 177 -2.36 7.13 13.26
C SER A 177 -2.65 8.01 12.04
N LEU A 178 -2.03 7.74 10.89
CA LEU A 178 -2.35 8.39 9.61
C LEU A 178 -3.69 7.94 9.03
N LYS A 179 -4.26 6.82 9.53
CA LYS A 179 -5.40 6.10 8.95
C LYS A 179 -6.67 6.26 9.78
N GLU A 180 -7.81 6.46 9.11
CA GLU A 180 -9.13 6.18 9.69
C GLU A 180 -9.60 4.77 9.29
N ARG A 181 -10.18 4.01 10.25
CA ARG A 181 -11.01 2.86 9.92
C ARG A 181 -12.40 3.37 9.62
N GLY A 182 -12.86 3.24 8.40
CA GLY A 182 -14.26 3.40 8.07
C GLY A 182 -15.11 2.46 8.93
N ARG A 183 -16.02 3.01 9.72
CA ARG A 183 -17.06 2.27 10.45
C ARG A 183 -18.13 1.78 9.49
#